data_90c599c342b01d04e420cf8afbc038d7
#
_entry.id   90c599c342b01d04e420cf8afbc038d7
#
_cell.length_a   1.000
_cell.length_b   1.000
_cell.length_c   1.000
_cell.angle_alpha   90.00
_cell.angle_beta   90.00
_cell.angle_gamma   90.00
#
_symmetry.space_group_name_H-M   'P 1'
#
loop_
_entity.id
_entity.type
_entity.pdbx_description
1 polymer ?
#
loop_
_entity_poly.entity_id
_entity_poly.type
_entity_poly.pdbx_seq_one_letter_code
_entity_poly.pdbx_strand_id
1 'polypeptide(L)'
;MKQTLNYVTYQTFPASTANSLQSISNIKYFIKKGLNVCLYFPLREKTSSDDLKVLQEYYSFTESLEIKGINHYLPHGRIQIFKKTMFHISHFLWSRRTISKYFKKNNEEIFFTRSDWIAFFAARKKYKVIFECHQESRIRNFVIKKIGDYENVYIIFLNKDLQENYKNISNSIVLHNGVDVDLFEENLQQKRNSIVYAGNLSRFGVSRGFPEFLKKYNEEKIFQEFNLEIIGGDLDQIEDLKTVVKDLNIEDYVIFHGRKNRSETINIIQMCKIGLLLNNANNTHSYQHTSPLKYFEYIYAKLSVIAIDFPSHRSLPLNQKISYFDLDKNRSLNVAINQSKNHDELSAAELRDISLETRIKKILDFAF
;
A
#
# COMPACT_ATOMS: atom_id res chain seq x y z
N MET A 1 16.22 16.75 23.18
CA MET A 1 14.79 16.81 22.76
C MET A 1 14.55 15.72 21.72
N LYS A 2 13.39 15.07 21.69
CA LYS A 2 13.06 14.15 20.62
C LYS A 2 12.87 14.92 19.32
N GLN A 3 13.40 14.38 18.22
CA GLN A 3 13.30 15.02 16.90
C GLN A 3 11.85 14.95 16.39
N THR A 4 11.36 16.05 15.78
CA THR A 4 9.98 16.14 15.30
C THR A 4 9.92 15.79 13.81
N LEU A 5 9.04 14.86 13.46
CA LEU A 5 8.71 14.47 12.08
C LEU A 5 7.31 14.98 11.72
N ASN A 6 7.23 15.86 10.75
CA ASN A 6 5.96 16.32 10.19
C ASN A 6 5.55 15.40 9.02
N TYR A 7 4.58 14.55 9.27
CA TYR A 7 3.97 13.71 8.24
C TYR A 7 2.86 14.52 7.55
N VAL A 8 3.14 15.05 6.38
CA VAL A 8 2.22 15.97 5.68
C VAL A 8 1.70 15.32 4.41
N THR A 9 0.39 15.22 4.26
CA THR A 9 -0.24 14.56 3.11
C THR A 9 -1.51 15.27 2.66
N TYR A 10 -1.84 15.16 1.37
CA TYR A 10 -3.12 15.65 0.82
C TYR A 10 -4.23 14.60 0.90
N GLN A 11 -3.96 13.47 1.50
CA GLN A 11 -4.95 12.42 1.77
C GLN A 11 -5.82 12.80 2.98
N THR A 12 -7.06 12.31 3.01
CA THR A 12 -7.97 12.46 4.14
C THR A 12 -7.91 11.26 5.07
N PHE A 13 -8.23 11.49 6.34
CA PHE A 13 -8.33 10.44 7.37
C PHE A 13 -9.62 10.62 8.19
N PRO A 14 -10.27 9.51 8.61
CA PRO A 14 -9.98 8.14 8.21
C PRO A 14 -10.35 7.84 6.75
N ALA A 15 -9.69 6.85 6.14
CA ALA A 15 -10.01 6.36 4.81
C ALA A 15 -9.58 4.90 4.65
N SER A 16 -10.36 4.11 3.92
CA SER A 16 -10.13 2.66 3.69
C SER A 16 -9.14 2.37 2.55
N THR A 17 -8.27 3.32 2.21
CA THR A 17 -7.31 3.14 1.12
C THR A 17 -6.01 2.50 1.61
N ALA A 18 -5.36 1.68 0.78
CA ALA A 18 -4.04 1.13 1.10
C ALA A 18 -3.01 2.24 1.43
N ASN A 19 -3.17 3.43 0.83
CA ASN A 19 -2.33 4.59 1.11
C ASN A 19 -2.50 5.08 2.55
N SER A 20 -3.74 5.20 3.06
CA SER A 20 -3.99 5.64 4.43
C SER A 20 -3.52 4.61 5.46
N LEU A 21 -3.80 3.33 5.21
CA LEU A 21 -3.30 2.23 6.05
C LEU A 21 -1.77 2.29 6.17
N GLN A 22 -1.07 2.38 5.04
CA GLN A 22 0.40 2.46 5.04
C GLN A 22 0.92 3.74 5.71
N SER A 23 0.23 4.88 5.55
CA SER A 23 0.62 6.12 6.21
C SER A 23 0.58 6.00 7.72
N ILE A 24 -0.51 5.45 8.26
CA ILE A 24 -0.65 5.23 9.71
C ILE A 24 0.36 4.19 10.21
N SER A 25 0.55 3.09 9.48
CA SER A 25 1.55 2.10 9.86
C SER A 25 2.98 2.68 9.85
N ASN A 26 3.35 3.50 8.86
CA ASN A 26 4.64 4.21 8.88
C ASN A 26 4.77 5.15 10.09
N ILE A 27 3.73 5.94 10.38
CA ILE A 27 3.69 6.85 11.55
C ILE A 27 3.91 6.08 12.85
N LYS A 28 3.19 4.98 13.05
CA LYS A 28 3.34 4.09 14.19
C LYS A 28 4.82 3.69 14.41
N TYR A 29 5.50 3.24 13.36
CA TYR A 29 6.89 2.81 13.48
C TYR A 29 7.88 3.98 13.60
N PHE A 30 7.61 5.17 13.07
CA PHE A 30 8.39 6.37 13.37
C PHE A 30 8.32 6.71 14.86
N ILE A 31 7.13 6.62 15.48
CA ILE A 31 6.92 6.84 16.91
C ILE A 31 7.70 5.79 17.74
N LYS A 32 7.60 4.51 17.35
CA LYS A 32 8.35 3.42 18.00
C LYS A 32 9.87 3.61 17.92
N LYS A 33 10.38 4.29 16.89
CA LYS A 33 11.80 4.67 16.76
C LYS A 33 12.15 5.95 17.52
N GLY A 34 11.23 6.48 18.32
CA GLY A 34 11.48 7.59 19.25
C GLY A 34 11.25 8.99 18.68
N LEU A 35 10.69 9.12 17.49
CA LEU A 35 10.35 10.43 16.92
C LEU A 35 9.04 10.96 17.51
N ASN A 36 8.95 12.29 17.65
CA ASN A 36 7.66 12.95 17.81
C ASN A 36 7.03 13.15 16.44
N VAL A 37 5.86 12.56 16.20
CA VAL A 37 5.21 12.66 14.89
C VAL A 37 3.99 13.56 14.97
N CYS A 38 3.89 14.51 14.01
CA CYS A 38 2.70 15.32 13.81
C CYS A 38 2.12 15.02 12.41
N LEU A 39 0.88 14.58 12.35
CA LEU A 39 0.17 14.28 11.10
C LEU A 39 -0.65 15.48 10.64
N TYR A 40 -0.35 16.02 9.45
CA TYR A 40 -1.08 17.12 8.81
C TYR A 40 -1.83 16.63 7.58
N PHE A 41 -3.14 16.89 7.50
CA PHE A 41 -3.97 16.52 6.35
C PHE A 41 -5.20 17.43 6.17
N PRO A 42 -5.86 17.44 5.00
CA PRO A 42 -7.05 18.25 4.78
C PRO A 42 -8.31 17.59 5.36
N LEU A 43 -9.11 18.34 6.09
CA LEU A 43 -10.49 17.99 6.44
C LEU A 43 -11.39 18.26 5.23
N ARG A 44 -11.45 17.33 4.29
CA ARG A 44 -12.09 17.49 3.00
C ARG A 44 -13.40 16.71 2.87
N GLU A 45 -13.42 15.51 3.41
CA GLU A 45 -14.59 14.61 3.37
C GLU A 45 -15.44 14.84 4.63
N LYS A 46 -16.74 14.55 4.57
CA LYS A 46 -17.61 14.64 5.75
C LYS A 46 -17.18 13.71 6.90
N THR A 47 -16.55 12.59 6.54
CA THR A 47 -16.02 11.60 7.47
C THR A 47 -14.60 11.92 7.96
N SER A 48 -13.98 13.01 7.45
CA SER A 48 -12.64 13.40 7.91
C SER A 48 -12.67 13.85 9.37
N SER A 49 -11.74 13.33 10.16
CA SER A 49 -11.62 13.66 11.59
C SER A 49 -10.17 13.80 11.99
N ASP A 50 -9.84 14.81 12.77
CA ASP A 50 -8.54 15.00 13.42
C ASP A 50 -8.55 14.57 14.91
N ASP A 51 -9.57 13.84 15.32
CA ASP A 51 -9.64 13.20 16.63
C ASP A 51 -8.76 11.93 16.62
N LEU A 52 -7.76 11.90 17.51
CA LEU A 52 -6.86 10.77 17.67
C LEU A 52 -7.58 9.46 17.97
N LYS A 53 -8.60 9.49 18.83
CA LYS A 53 -9.35 8.29 19.23
C LYS A 53 -10.08 7.68 18.03
N VAL A 54 -10.70 8.52 17.19
CA VAL A 54 -11.36 8.07 15.96
C VAL A 54 -10.38 7.36 15.02
N LEU A 55 -9.15 7.90 14.89
CA LEU A 55 -8.14 7.27 14.04
C LEU A 55 -7.58 5.99 14.66
N GLN A 56 -7.37 5.98 15.99
CA GLN A 56 -6.91 4.79 16.72
C GLN A 56 -7.91 3.62 16.58
N GLU A 57 -9.18 3.88 16.76
CA GLU A 57 -10.25 2.87 16.58
C GLU A 57 -10.31 2.37 15.13
N TYR A 58 -10.28 3.30 14.15
CA TYR A 58 -10.42 2.94 12.75
C TYR A 58 -9.24 2.12 12.21
N TYR A 59 -8.01 2.43 12.63
CA TYR A 59 -6.79 1.79 12.14
C TYR A 59 -6.17 0.78 13.12
N SER A 60 -6.77 0.59 14.30
CA SER A 60 -6.32 -0.35 15.32
C SER A 60 -4.85 -0.12 15.75
N PHE A 61 -4.55 1.11 16.22
CA PHE A 61 -3.25 1.45 16.79
C PHE A 61 -3.40 2.18 18.13
N THR A 62 -2.36 2.20 18.97
CA THR A 62 -2.39 2.76 20.33
C THR A 62 -1.41 3.90 20.56
N GLU A 63 -0.50 4.12 19.62
CA GLU A 63 0.55 5.13 19.72
C GLU A 63 -0.06 6.54 19.77
N SER A 64 0.53 7.40 20.62
CA SER A 64 0.15 8.81 20.70
C SER A 64 0.89 9.63 19.66
N LEU A 65 0.17 10.46 18.90
CA LEU A 65 0.72 11.42 17.95
C LEU A 65 -0.08 12.72 17.97
N GLU A 66 0.55 13.79 17.51
CA GLU A 66 -0.15 15.05 17.27
C GLU A 66 -0.86 15.00 15.91
N ILE A 67 -2.13 15.41 15.86
CA ILE A 67 -2.93 15.43 14.63
C ILE A 67 -3.40 16.86 14.36
N LYS A 68 -3.24 17.31 13.13
CA LYS A 68 -3.67 18.65 12.67
C LYS A 68 -4.48 18.52 11.38
N GLY A 69 -5.79 18.39 11.53
CA GLY A 69 -6.76 18.54 10.46
C GLY A 69 -6.81 19.99 9.97
N ILE A 70 -6.57 20.22 8.69
CA ILE A 70 -6.60 21.55 8.11
C ILE A 70 -7.86 21.72 7.30
N ASN A 71 -8.71 22.72 7.65
CA ASN A 71 -9.93 23.01 6.91
C ASN A 71 -9.67 23.20 5.42
N HIS A 72 -10.47 22.50 4.60
CA HIS A 72 -10.35 22.45 3.16
C HIS A 72 -11.52 23.16 2.47
N TYR A 73 -11.27 24.38 1.98
CA TYR A 73 -12.27 25.22 1.31
C TYR A 73 -12.10 25.27 -0.22
N LEU A 74 -11.23 24.40 -0.76
CA LEU A 74 -10.87 24.38 -2.18
C LEU A 74 -11.88 23.54 -3.01
N PRO A 75 -11.90 23.67 -4.34
CA PRO A 75 -12.91 23.05 -5.22
C PRO A 75 -13.00 21.53 -5.14
N HIS A 76 -11.87 20.83 -5.01
CA HIS A 76 -11.89 19.36 -4.95
C HIS A 76 -12.62 18.86 -3.69
N GLY A 77 -13.56 17.95 -3.89
CA GLY A 77 -14.49 17.48 -2.84
C GLY A 77 -15.79 18.25 -2.76
N ARG A 78 -15.85 19.45 -3.35
CA ARG A 78 -17.07 20.31 -3.41
C ARG A 78 -17.67 20.37 -4.81
N ILE A 79 -16.84 20.50 -5.84
CA ILE A 79 -17.24 20.57 -7.24
C ILE A 79 -17.12 19.18 -7.86
N GLN A 80 -18.21 18.65 -8.38
CA GLN A 80 -18.27 17.31 -8.96
C GLN A 80 -17.87 17.26 -10.45
N ILE A 81 -17.83 18.43 -11.11
CA ILE A 81 -17.41 18.55 -12.51
C ILE A 81 -15.88 18.67 -12.57
N PHE A 82 -15.26 18.10 -13.60
CA PHE A 82 -13.80 18.12 -13.81
C PHE A 82 -12.97 17.65 -12.58
N LYS A 83 -13.43 16.62 -11.90
CA LYS A 83 -12.83 16.10 -10.64
C LYS A 83 -11.30 16.02 -10.66
N LYS A 84 -10.72 15.51 -11.75
CA LYS A 84 -9.26 15.37 -11.90
C LYS A 84 -8.53 16.72 -11.90
N THR A 85 -9.04 17.69 -12.66
CA THR A 85 -8.48 19.06 -12.72
C THR A 85 -8.62 19.75 -11.36
N MET A 86 -9.81 19.66 -10.76
CA MET A 86 -10.06 20.22 -9.42
C MET A 86 -9.15 19.60 -8.36
N PHE A 87 -8.87 18.31 -8.45
CA PHE A 87 -7.88 17.65 -7.58
C PHE A 87 -6.50 18.29 -7.70
N HIS A 88 -5.97 18.43 -8.90
CA HIS A 88 -4.62 18.98 -9.11
C HIS A 88 -4.48 20.44 -8.66
N ILE A 89 -5.47 21.29 -8.98
CA ILE A 89 -5.48 22.69 -8.55
C ILE A 89 -5.56 22.78 -7.02
N SER A 90 -6.50 22.05 -6.43
CA SER A 90 -6.70 22.09 -4.98
C SER A 90 -5.49 21.53 -4.23
N HIS A 91 -4.88 20.45 -4.72
CA HIS A 91 -3.67 19.89 -4.14
C HIS A 91 -2.52 20.89 -4.16
N PHE A 92 -2.29 21.59 -5.28
CA PHE A 92 -1.26 22.62 -5.40
C PHE A 92 -1.50 23.78 -4.41
N LEU A 93 -2.70 24.35 -4.41
CA LEU A 93 -3.05 25.48 -3.56
C LEU A 93 -3.01 25.14 -2.07
N TRP A 94 -3.54 23.96 -1.70
CA TRP A 94 -3.51 23.48 -0.32
C TRP A 94 -2.09 23.28 0.16
N SER A 95 -1.25 22.61 -0.63
CA SER A 95 0.14 22.35 -0.28
C SER A 95 0.93 23.63 -0.08
N ARG A 96 0.78 24.60 -1.02
CA ARG A 96 1.42 25.91 -0.92
C ARG A 96 1.00 26.65 0.36
N ARG A 97 -0.32 26.69 0.63
CA ARG A 97 -0.87 27.38 1.81
C ARG A 97 -0.42 26.71 3.10
N THR A 98 -0.48 25.38 3.17
CA THR A 98 -0.10 24.61 4.35
C THR A 98 1.37 24.83 4.71
N ILE A 99 2.27 24.64 3.76
CA ILE A 99 3.72 24.84 4.00
C ILE A 99 4.04 26.30 4.32
N SER A 100 3.29 27.28 3.80
CA SER A 100 3.56 28.71 4.07
C SER A 100 3.00 29.19 5.40
N LYS A 101 1.85 28.65 5.83
CA LYS A 101 1.14 29.17 7.00
C LYS A 101 1.49 28.44 8.30
N TYR A 102 1.63 27.11 8.23
CA TYR A 102 1.74 26.29 9.44
C TYR A 102 3.18 25.99 9.86
N PHE A 103 4.14 26.20 8.95
CA PHE A 103 5.54 25.91 9.23
C PHE A 103 6.36 27.21 9.18
N LYS A 104 6.89 27.59 10.33
CA LYS A 104 7.86 28.70 10.46
C LYS A 104 9.25 28.11 10.24
N LYS A 105 10.17 28.92 9.68
CA LYS A 105 11.52 28.50 9.35
C LYS A 105 12.29 28.08 10.63
N ASN A 106 12.21 26.79 10.95
CA ASN A 106 13.06 26.13 11.94
C ASN A 106 13.80 25.00 11.22
N ASN A 107 15.13 25.03 11.19
CA ASN A 107 15.95 24.11 10.40
C ASN A 107 15.96 22.67 10.94
N GLU A 108 15.39 22.42 12.11
CA GLU A 108 15.36 21.10 12.76
C GLU A 108 14.13 20.26 12.37
N GLU A 109 13.15 20.83 11.66
CA GLU A 109 11.94 20.12 11.27
C GLU A 109 12.17 19.24 10.04
N ILE A 110 11.71 17.99 10.13
CA ILE A 110 11.78 17.01 9.07
C ILE A 110 10.38 16.76 8.53
N PHE A 111 10.28 16.73 7.21
CA PHE A 111 9.05 16.44 6.50
C PHE A 111 9.12 15.04 5.90
N PHE A 112 8.11 14.23 6.19
CA PHE A 112 7.85 13.02 5.44
C PHE A 112 6.58 13.21 4.63
N THR A 113 6.63 12.92 3.33
CA THR A 113 5.47 13.08 2.46
C THR A 113 5.49 12.15 1.26
N ARG A 114 4.29 11.84 0.76
CA ARG A 114 4.02 11.14 -0.51
C ARG A 114 3.38 12.08 -1.55
N SER A 115 3.21 13.34 -1.18
CA SER A 115 2.51 14.36 -1.96
C SER A 115 3.50 15.25 -2.69
N ASP A 116 3.42 15.27 -4.02
CA ASP A 116 4.36 15.95 -4.90
C ASP A 116 4.53 17.44 -4.55
N TRP A 117 3.43 18.18 -4.42
CA TRP A 117 3.48 19.61 -4.15
C TRP A 117 3.94 19.96 -2.72
N ILE A 118 3.69 19.07 -1.76
CA ILE A 118 4.21 19.26 -0.40
C ILE A 118 5.73 19.13 -0.42
N ALA A 119 6.26 18.06 -1.06
CA ALA A 119 7.70 17.89 -1.22
C ALA A 119 8.33 19.09 -1.92
N PHE A 120 7.72 19.58 -3.01
CA PHE A 120 8.20 20.74 -3.75
C PHE A 120 8.30 22.01 -2.90
N PHE A 121 7.22 22.38 -2.20
CA PHE A 121 7.21 23.61 -1.42
C PHE A 121 8.07 23.54 -0.16
N ALA A 122 8.11 22.37 0.51
CA ALA A 122 8.96 22.16 1.69
C ALA A 122 10.46 22.20 1.31
N ALA A 123 10.85 21.52 0.23
CA ALA A 123 12.22 21.52 -0.27
C ALA A 123 12.73 22.94 -0.63
N ARG A 124 11.89 23.73 -1.30
CA ARG A 124 12.23 25.13 -1.65
C ARG A 124 12.36 26.05 -0.45
N LYS A 125 11.73 25.73 0.66
CA LYS A 125 11.91 26.41 1.94
C LYS A 125 13.11 25.92 2.74
N LYS A 126 13.91 25.01 2.18
CA LYS A 126 15.10 24.42 2.80
C LYS A 126 14.81 23.54 4.03
N TYR A 127 13.59 23.05 4.18
CA TYR A 127 13.32 21.98 5.15
C TYR A 127 13.95 20.68 4.70
N LYS A 128 14.33 19.80 5.64
CA LYS A 128 14.71 18.41 5.32
C LYS A 128 13.46 17.66 4.89
N VAL A 129 13.48 17.09 3.69
CA VAL A 129 12.32 16.41 3.08
C VAL A 129 12.65 14.98 2.75
N ILE A 130 11.88 14.04 3.29
CA ILE A 130 11.86 12.64 2.88
C ILE A 130 10.63 12.47 2.00
N PHE A 131 10.85 12.26 0.69
CA PHE A 131 9.79 12.13 -0.30
C PHE A 131 9.67 10.68 -0.78
N GLU A 132 8.53 10.04 -0.50
CA GLU A 132 8.28 8.66 -0.89
C GLU A 132 7.52 8.59 -2.23
N CYS A 133 8.18 8.09 -3.27
CA CYS A 133 7.68 7.99 -4.63
C CYS A 133 7.06 6.61 -4.89
N HIS A 134 5.74 6.55 -5.12
CA HIS A 134 4.97 5.31 -5.32
C HIS A 134 4.58 5.01 -6.75
N GLN A 135 4.60 6.00 -7.63
CA GLN A 135 4.14 5.85 -9.02
C GLN A 135 4.69 6.98 -9.87
N GLU A 136 4.70 6.79 -11.17
CA GLU A 136 4.96 7.86 -12.11
C GLU A 136 3.73 8.75 -12.35
N SER A 137 3.97 10.04 -12.55
CA SER A 137 3.02 10.99 -13.11
C SER A 137 3.76 12.19 -13.68
N ARG A 138 3.13 12.93 -14.60
CA ARG A 138 3.74 14.16 -15.17
C ARG A 138 4.12 15.17 -14.09
N ILE A 139 3.29 15.35 -13.07
CA ILE A 139 3.55 16.27 -11.96
C ILE A 139 4.73 15.76 -11.12
N ARG A 140 4.74 14.46 -10.78
CA ARG A 140 5.82 13.84 -10.01
C ARG A 140 7.16 13.94 -10.72
N ASN A 141 7.18 13.66 -12.02
CA ASN A 141 8.38 13.78 -12.84
C ASN A 141 8.89 15.23 -12.85
N PHE A 142 7.99 16.20 -12.98
CA PHE A 142 8.36 17.61 -12.86
C PHE A 142 8.94 17.94 -11.48
N VAL A 143 8.26 17.52 -10.41
CA VAL A 143 8.70 17.80 -9.03
C VAL A 143 10.06 17.17 -8.76
N ILE A 144 10.23 15.89 -9.04
CA ILE A 144 11.50 15.17 -8.80
C ILE A 144 12.64 15.83 -9.59
N LYS A 145 12.44 16.18 -10.87
CA LYS A 145 13.45 16.90 -11.68
C LYS A 145 13.82 18.28 -11.12
N LYS A 146 12.94 18.92 -10.35
CA LYS A 146 13.17 20.26 -9.81
C LYS A 146 13.82 20.27 -8.43
N ILE A 147 13.61 19.23 -7.63
CA ILE A 147 14.09 19.18 -6.25
C ILE A 147 15.01 17.99 -5.96
N GLY A 148 15.14 17.05 -6.88
CA GLY A 148 15.88 15.79 -6.64
C GLY A 148 17.36 15.99 -6.33
N ASP A 149 17.98 17.07 -6.84
CA ASP A 149 19.37 17.40 -6.61
C ASP A 149 19.60 18.32 -5.38
N TYR A 150 18.52 18.62 -4.63
CA TYR A 150 18.67 19.44 -3.42
C TYR A 150 19.25 18.60 -2.28
N GLU A 151 20.29 19.08 -1.61
CA GLU A 151 20.94 18.40 -0.49
C GLU A 151 20.00 18.09 0.69
N ASN A 152 18.94 18.87 0.84
CA ASN A 152 17.91 18.70 1.87
C ASN A 152 16.77 17.76 1.48
N VAL A 153 16.86 17.08 0.33
CA VAL A 153 15.83 16.19 -0.20
C VAL A 153 16.34 14.75 -0.30
N TYR A 154 15.62 13.82 0.28
CA TYR A 154 15.88 12.38 0.28
C TYR A 154 14.71 11.67 -0.38
N ILE A 155 14.95 10.92 -1.45
CA ILE A 155 13.88 10.27 -2.22
C ILE A 155 13.90 8.77 -2.01
N ILE A 156 12.74 8.21 -1.65
CA ILE A 156 12.53 6.78 -1.50
C ILE A 156 11.68 6.29 -2.67
N PHE A 157 12.21 5.38 -3.47
CA PHE A 157 11.47 4.70 -4.52
C PHE A 157 11.01 3.33 -4.05
N LEU A 158 9.79 2.91 -4.42
CA LEU A 158 9.26 1.61 -3.99
C LEU A 158 9.87 0.40 -4.72
N ASN A 159 10.46 0.61 -5.87
CA ASN A 159 11.17 -0.43 -6.62
C ASN A 159 12.25 0.19 -7.50
N LYS A 160 13.10 -0.69 -8.05
CA LYS A 160 14.25 -0.30 -8.87
C LYS A 160 13.81 0.31 -10.19
N ASP A 161 12.80 -0.26 -10.86
CA ASP A 161 12.31 0.23 -12.15
C ASP A 161 11.83 1.69 -12.03
N LEU A 162 11.17 2.02 -10.91
CA LEU A 162 10.75 3.37 -10.65
C LEU A 162 11.93 4.33 -10.40
N GLN A 163 12.99 3.87 -9.74
CA GLN A 163 14.22 4.66 -9.53
C GLN A 163 14.97 4.89 -10.84
N GLU A 164 15.04 3.88 -11.71
CA GLU A 164 15.75 3.94 -12.99
C GLU A 164 15.22 5.03 -13.93
N ASN A 165 13.96 5.40 -13.79
CA ASN A 165 13.39 6.54 -14.52
C ASN A 165 13.97 7.90 -14.10
N TYR A 166 14.75 7.95 -12.99
CA TYR A 166 15.34 9.16 -12.41
C TYR A 166 16.83 8.97 -12.13
N LYS A 167 17.59 8.54 -13.14
CA LYS A 167 18.99 8.05 -13.09
C LYS A 167 19.97 9.04 -12.51
N ASN A 168 19.88 10.10 -11.99
CA ASN A 168 20.96 11.01 -11.54
C ASN A 168 20.67 11.66 -10.17
N ILE A 169 19.81 11.04 -9.35
CA ILE A 169 19.50 11.57 -8.02
C ILE A 169 20.39 10.89 -7.00
N SER A 170 21.37 11.62 -6.48
CA SER A 170 22.36 11.13 -5.51
C SER A 170 21.71 10.69 -4.19
N ASN A 171 20.76 11.49 -3.68
CA ASN A 171 20.06 11.23 -2.42
C ASN A 171 18.80 10.38 -2.65
N SER A 172 18.96 9.16 -3.17
CA SER A 172 17.82 8.25 -3.36
C SER A 172 18.14 6.82 -2.98
N ILE A 173 17.13 6.11 -2.47
CA ILE A 173 17.19 4.68 -2.17
C ILE A 173 15.94 3.95 -2.67
N VAL A 174 16.06 2.65 -2.86
CA VAL A 174 14.93 1.77 -3.13
C VAL A 174 14.54 1.04 -1.85
N LEU A 175 13.30 1.24 -1.41
CA LEU A 175 12.72 0.52 -0.27
C LEU A 175 11.28 0.11 -0.60
N HIS A 176 11.07 -1.18 -0.73
CA HIS A 176 9.73 -1.74 -0.85
C HIS A 176 8.86 -1.44 0.37
N ASN A 177 7.57 -1.67 0.28
CA ASN A 177 6.69 -1.69 1.44
C ASN A 177 7.15 -2.75 2.44
N GLY A 178 6.58 -2.75 3.62
CA GLY A 178 6.84 -3.75 4.65
C GLY A 178 5.56 -4.15 5.36
N VAL A 179 5.65 -5.18 6.18
CA VAL A 179 4.55 -5.67 7.00
C VAL A 179 4.54 -5.02 8.38
N ASP A 180 3.33 -4.65 8.84
CA ASP A 180 3.09 -4.27 10.25
C ASP A 180 2.99 -5.55 11.09
N VAL A 181 4.09 -5.90 11.74
CA VAL A 181 4.19 -7.16 12.47
C VAL A 181 3.32 -7.22 13.73
N ASP A 182 2.95 -6.07 14.30
CA ASP A 182 2.11 -6.03 15.51
C ASP A 182 0.66 -6.44 15.26
N LEU A 183 0.26 -6.56 13.99
CA LEU A 183 -1.07 -7.03 13.63
C LEU A 183 -1.18 -8.56 13.66
N PHE A 184 -0.06 -9.27 13.81
CA PHE A 184 -0.02 -10.72 13.77
C PHE A 184 0.09 -11.27 15.18
N GLU A 185 -0.91 -12.03 15.58
CA GLU A 185 -0.88 -12.80 16.82
C GLU A 185 -0.34 -14.20 16.55
N GLU A 186 0.23 -14.83 17.57
CA GLU A 186 0.59 -16.24 17.47
C GLU A 186 -0.70 -17.06 17.25
N ASN A 187 -0.82 -17.63 16.06
CA ASN A 187 -1.95 -18.46 15.71
C ASN A 187 -1.50 -19.93 15.58
N LEU A 188 -1.89 -20.74 16.55
CA LEU A 188 -1.59 -22.17 16.60
C LEU A 188 -2.63 -23.03 15.86
N GLN A 189 -3.66 -22.42 15.25
CA GLN A 189 -4.69 -23.16 14.54
C GLN A 189 -4.17 -23.73 13.23
N GLN A 190 -4.68 -24.90 12.88
CA GLN A 190 -4.37 -25.53 11.59
C GLN A 190 -4.91 -24.71 10.44
N LYS A 191 -4.06 -24.37 9.47
CA LYS A 191 -4.46 -23.64 8.28
C LYS A 191 -5.43 -24.43 7.42
N ARG A 192 -6.47 -23.73 6.94
CA ARG A 192 -7.45 -24.30 6.00
C ARG A 192 -6.85 -24.45 4.60
N ASN A 193 -7.36 -25.41 3.85
CA ASN A 193 -7.06 -25.54 2.43
C ASN A 193 -7.78 -24.42 1.65
N SER A 194 -7.26 -23.20 1.76
CA SER A 194 -7.84 -22.02 1.13
C SER A 194 -6.77 -21.15 0.47
N ILE A 195 -7.16 -20.59 -0.67
CA ILE A 195 -6.45 -19.49 -1.36
C ILE A 195 -7.11 -18.20 -0.91
N VAL A 196 -6.35 -17.23 -0.38
CA VAL A 196 -6.88 -15.95 0.06
C VAL A 196 -6.44 -14.80 -0.83
N TYR A 197 -7.39 -13.94 -1.18
CA TYR A 197 -7.14 -12.63 -1.74
C TYR A 197 -7.65 -11.56 -0.79
N ALA A 198 -6.81 -10.58 -0.43
CA ALA A 198 -7.20 -9.43 0.38
C ALA A 198 -7.01 -8.10 -0.39
N GLY A 199 -8.05 -7.30 -0.49
CA GLY A 199 -8.00 -5.95 -1.07
C GLY A 199 -9.13 -5.62 -2.04
N ASN A 200 -9.01 -4.47 -2.74
CA ASN A 200 -10.01 -4.06 -3.72
C ASN A 200 -10.04 -4.98 -4.93
N LEU A 201 -11.23 -5.29 -5.43
CA LEU A 201 -11.44 -6.18 -6.59
C LEU A 201 -11.20 -5.48 -7.93
N SER A 202 -11.28 -4.15 -7.94
CA SER A 202 -10.95 -3.31 -9.10
C SER A 202 -9.91 -2.26 -8.76
N ARG A 203 -9.33 -1.67 -9.79
CA ARG A 203 -8.45 -0.50 -9.68
C ARG A 203 -8.68 0.44 -10.84
N PHE A 204 -8.91 1.71 -10.57
CA PHE A 204 -9.23 2.73 -11.59
C PHE A 204 -10.42 2.32 -12.49
N GLY A 205 -11.42 1.65 -11.93
CA GLY A 205 -12.59 1.19 -12.66
C GLY A 205 -12.41 -0.10 -13.48
N VAL A 206 -11.25 -0.76 -13.38
CA VAL A 206 -10.93 -2.00 -14.12
C VAL A 206 -10.76 -3.16 -13.14
N SER A 207 -11.35 -4.32 -13.44
CA SER A 207 -11.17 -5.56 -12.69
C SER A 207 -9.69 -5.93 -12.58
N ARG A 208 -9.29 -6.54 -11.49
CA ARG A 208 -7.93 -7.08 -11.29
C ARG A 208 -7.71 -8.44 -11.94
N GLY A 209 -8.58 -8.87 -12.85
CA GLY A 209 -8.49 -10.17 -13.52
C GLY A 209 -9.21 -11.30 -12.77
N PHE A 210 -10.20 -10.94 -11.94
CA PHE A 210 -10.98 -11.95 -11.20
C PHE A 210 -11.83 -12.84 -12.09
N PRO A 211 -12.57 -12.34 -13.08
CA PRO A 211 -13.35 -13.23 -13.95
C PRO A 211 -12.48 -14.27 -14.65
N GLU A 212 -11.33 -13.86 -15.17
CA GLU A 212 -10.37 -14.74 -15.84
C GLU A 212 -9.75 -15.75 -14.86
N PHE A 213 -9.43 -15.30 -13.64
CA PHE A 213 -8.92 -16.15 -12.58
C PHE A 213 -9.96 -17.21 -12.15
N LEU A 214 -11.21 -16.83 -11.92
CA LEU A 214 -12.31 -17.74 -11.56
C LEU A 214 -12.53 -18.79 -12.64
N LYS A 215 -12.50 -18.40 -13.90
CA LYS A 215 -12.59 -19.34 -15.02
C LYS A 215 -11.45 -20.35 -14.98
N LYS A 216 -10.19 -19.90 -14.81
CA LYS A 216 -9.01 -20.77 -14.71
C LYS A 216 -9.08 -21.69 -13.47
N TYR A 217 -9.50 -21.15 -12.32
CA TYR A 217 -9.72 -21.90 -11.08
C TYR A 217 -10.73 -23.03 -11.27
N ASN A 218 -11.80 -22.81 -12.04
CA ASN A 218 -12.78 -23.82 -12.40
C ASN A 218 -12.26 -24.82 -13.45
N GLU A 219 -11.69 -24.35 -14.55
CA GLU A 219 -11.16 -25.19 -15.65
C GLU A 219 -10.07 -26.16 -15.16
N GLU A 220 -9.18 -25.70 -14.28
CA GLU A 220 -8.12 -26.53 -13.69
C GLU A 220 -8.59 -27.30 -12.44
N LYS A 221 -9.88 -27.20 -12.07
CA LYS A 221 -10.52 -27.89 -10.94
C LYS A 221 -9.84 -27.65 -9.59
N ILE A 222 -9.26 -26.46 -9.40
CA ILE A 222 -8.56 -26.08 -8.16
C ILE A 222 -9.49 -26.12 -6.96
N PHE A 223 -10.79 -25.85 -7.14
CA PHE A 223 -11.83 -25.92 -6.12
C PHE A 223 -11.95 -27.29 -5.43
N GLN A 224 -11.48 -28.36 -6.05
CA GLN A 224 -11.49 -29.70 -5.43
C GLN A 224 -10.50 -29.83 -4.26
N GLU A 225 -9.44 -29.00 -4.25
CA GLU A 225 -8.41 -29.01 -3.20
C GLU A 225 -8.43 -27.76 -2.33
N PHE A 226 -8.72 -26.60 -2.91
CA PHE A 226 -8.65 -25.30 -2.22
C PHE A 226 -9.92 -24.49 -2.42
N ASN A 227 -10.51 -24.00 -1.33
CA ASN A 227 -11.51 -22.96 -1.39
C ASN A 227 -10.85 -21.60 -1.73
N LEU A 228 -11.62 -20.66 -2.29
CA LEU A 228 -11.19 -19.29 -2.53
C LEU A 228 -11.84 -18.36 -1.52
N GLU A 229 -11.05 -17.64 -0.75
CA GLU A 229 -11.51 -16.64 0.22
C GLU A 229 -11.18 -15.23 -0.27
N ILE A 230 -12.20 -14.39 -0.47
CA ILE A 230 -12.08 -13.04 -0.99
C ILE A 230 -12.45 -12.04 0.10
N ILE A 231 -11.46 -11.23 0.54
CA ILE A 231 -11.63 -10.18 1.55
C ILE A 231 -11.56 -8.82 0.87
N GLY A 232 -12.58 -7.99 1.03
CA GLY A 232 -12.67 -6.65 0.44
C GLY A 232 -13.64 -6.58 -0.73
N GLY A 233 -13.51 -5.55 -1.55
CA GLY A 233 -14.46 -5.21 -2.62
C GLY A 233 -15.61 -4.33 -2.16
N ASP A 234 -16.22 -3.64 -3.10
CA ASP A 234 -17.48 -2.92 -2.91
C ASP A 234 -18.66 -3.88 -3.20
N LEU A 235 -19.84 -3.60 -2.65
CA LEU A 235 -20.98 -4.51 -2.73
C LEU A 235 -21.36 -4.85 -4.18
N ASP A 236 -21.38 -3.88 -5.06
CA ASP A 236 -21.64 -4.05 -6.49
C ASP A 236 -20.63 -4.99 -7.15
N GLN A 237 -19.34 -4.81 -6.86
CA GLN A 237 -18.27 -5.67 -7.40
C GLN A 237 -18.36 -7.11 -6.88
N ILE A 238 -18.79 -7.28 -5.64
CA ILE A 238 -19.00 -8.61 -5.05
C ILE A 238 -20.18 -9.30 -5.72
N GLU A 239 -21.29 -8.60 -5.96
CA GLU A 239 -22.46 -9.18 -6.64
C GLU A 239 -22.15 -9.53 -8.10
N ASP A 240 -21.36 -8.72 -8.81
CA ASP A 240 -20.88 -9.06 -10.15
C ASP A 240 -20.08 -10.36 -10.15
N LEU A 241 -19.16 -10.52 -9.17
CA LEU A 241 -18.36 -11.76 -9.07
C LEU A 241 -19.19 -12.97 -8.61
N LYS A 242 -20.18 -12.79 -7.76
CA LYS A 242 -21.11 -13.88 -7.39
C LYS A 242 -21.87 -14.41 -8.60
N THR A 243 -22.25 -13.53 -9.53
CA THR A 243 -22.86 -13.94 -10.79
C THR A 243 -21.91 -14.84 -11.60
N VAL A 244 -20.63 -14.44 -11.72
CA VAL A 244 -19.62 -15.28 -12.40
C VAL A 244 -19.41 -16.62 -11.71
N VAL A 245 -19.35 -16.63 -10.38
CA VAL A 245 -19.19 -17.83 -9.56
C VAL A 245 -20.36 -18.80 -9.77
N LYS A 246 -21.59 -18.27 -9.83
CA LYS A 246 -22.81 -19.03 -10.10
C LYS A 246 -22.81 -19.63 -11.51
N ASP A 247 -22.46 -18.84 -12.52
CA ASP A 247 -22.39 -19.31 -13.91
C ASP A 247 -21.36 -20.44 -14.11
N LEU A 248 -20.33 -20.47 -13.24
CA LEU A 248 -19.30 -21.52 -13.22
C LEU A 248 -19.67 -22.72 -12.33
N ASN A 249 -20.78 -22.68 -11.58
CA ASN A 249 -21.22 -23.68 -10.61
C ASN A 249 -20.16 -24.01 -9.54
N ILE A 250 -19.54 -22.97 -8.96
CA ILE A 250 -18.50 -23.09 -7.91
C ILE A 250 -18.83 -22.28 -6.63
N GLU A 251 -20.11 -21.98 -6.39
CA GLU A 251 -20.56 -21.16 -5.26
C GLU A 251 -20.12 -21.70 -3.90
N ASP A 252 -20.16 -23.01 -3.73
CA ASP A 252 -19.83 -23.69 -2.47
C ASP A 252 -18.32 -23.58 -2.14
N TYR A 253 -17.50 -23.18 -3.10
CA TYR A 253 -16.04 -23.13 -2.98
C TYR A 253 -15.50 -21.71 -2.90
N VAL A 254 -16.34 -20.66 -3.06
CA VAL A 254 -15.92 -19.26 -3.06
C VAL A 254 -16.58 -18.48 -1.93
N ILE A 255 -15.79 -18.03 -0.97
CA ILE A 255 -16.26 -17.33 0.22
C ILE A 255 -15.97 -15.84 0.10
N PHE A 256 -17.01 -15.01 0.09
CA PHE A 256 -16.91 -13.56 0.07
C PHE A 256 -17.07 -13.01 1.49
N HIS A 257 -16.00 -12.48 2.06
CA HIS A 257 -16.01 -11.87 3.40
C HIS A 257 -16.45 -10.41 3.40
N GLY A 258 -16.49 -9.76 2.24
CA GLY A 258 -16.71 -8.32 2.15
C GLY A 258 -15.57 -7.51 2.78
N ARG A 259 -15.85 -6.23 3.10
CA ARG A 259 -14.87 -5.38 3.79
C ARG A 259 -14.77 -5.77 5.26
N LYS A 260 -13.56 -6.00 5.72
CA LYS A 260 -13.21 -6.32 7.11
C LYS A 260 -12.28 -5.26 7.68
N ASN A 261 -12.28 -5.10 9.00
CA ASN A 261 -11.26 -4.30 9.69
C ASN A 261 -9.87 -4.97 9.56
N ARG A 262 -8.85 -4.30 10.04
CA ARG A 262 -7.47 -4.73 9.81
C ARG A 262 -7.13 -6.03 10.53
N SER A 263 -7.53 -6.15 11.78
CA SER A 263 -7.29 -7.35 12.61
C SER A 263 -8.04 -8.56 12.02
N GLU A 264 -9.32 -8.42 11.71
CA GLU A 264 -10.10 -9.49 11.08
C GLU A 264 -9.49 -9.95 9.74
N THR A 265 -8.99 -9.01 8.93
CA THR A 265 -8.33 -9.31 7.65
C THR A 265 -7.09 -10.19 7.88
N ILE A 266 -6.23 -9.80 8.82
CA ILE A 266 -5.01 -10.56 9.14
C ILE A 266 -5.35 -11.94 9.72
N ASN A 267 -6.34 -12.04 10.59
CA ASN A 267 -6.79 -13.32 11.16
C ASN A 267 -7.25 -14.29 10.06
N ILE A 268 -8.03 -13.81 9.09
CA ILE A 268 -8.43 -14.67 7.95
C ILE A 268 -7.22 -15.07 7.11
N ILE A 269 -6.31 -14.14 6.83
CA ILE A 269 -5.06 -14.44 6.08
C ILE A 269 -4.28 -15.55 6.79
N GLN A 270 -4.05 -15.44 8.11
CA GLN A 270 -3.27 -16.41 8.88
C GLN A 270 -3.88 -17.83 8.86
N MET A 271 -5.19 -17.95 8.66
CA MET A 271 -5.90 -19.21 8.58
C MET A 271 -5.82 -19.91 7.23
N CYS A 272 -5.33 -19.24 6.18
CA CYS A 272 -5.23 -19.78 4.83
C CYS A 272 -3.85 -20.35 4.52
N LYS A 273 -3.74 -21.20 3.51
CA LYS A 273 -2.46 -21.79 3.08
C LYS A 273 -1.79 -21.00 1.97
N ILE A 274 -2.56 -20.38 1.09
CA ILE A 274 -2.04 -19.75 -0.14
C ILE A 274 -2.51 -18.30 -0.23
N GLY A 275 -1.59 -17.38 -0.47
CA GLY A 275 -1.88 -15.97 -0.77
C GLY A 275 -1.87 -15.69 -2.28
N LEU A 276 -2.91 -15.03 -2.78
CA LEU A 276 -3.09 -14.73 -4.20
C LEU A 276 -2.80 -13.27 -4.53
N LEU A 277 -1.89 -13.04 -5.49
CA LEU A 277 -1.61 -11.72 -6.06
C LEU A 277 -2.19 -11.61 -7.47
N LEU A 278 -3.32 -10.93 -7.58
CA LEU A 278 -3.94 -10.54 -8.84
C LEU A 278 -3.76 -9.06 -9.11
N ASN A 279 -3.57 -8.72 -10.37
CA ASN A 279 -3.56 -7.35 -10.87
C ASN A 279 -3.89 -7.31 -12.37
N ASN A 280 -4.06 -6.11 -12.94
CA ASN A 280 -4.39 -5.94 -14.34
C ASN A 280 -3.23 -5.31 -15.12
N ALA A 281 -2.93 -5.83 -16.30
CA ALA A 281 -1.85 -5.35 -17.17
C ALA A 281 -2.17 -4.01 -17.86
N ASN A 282 -3.43 -3.61 -17.93
CA ASN A 282 -3.87 -2.39 -18.63
C ASN A 282 -3.42 -1.09 -17.97
N ASN A 283 -2.72 -1.17 -16.83
CA ASN A 283 -2.21 -0.02 -16.11
C ASN A 283 -0.73 -0.21 -15.79
N THR A 284 0.14 0.65 -16.31
CA THR A 284 1.60 0.61 -16.12
C THR A 284 2.01 0.51 -14.64
N HIS A 285 1.35 1.26 -13.76
CA HIS A 285 1.64 1.19 -12.33
C HIS A 285 1.32 -0.20 -11.75
N SER A 286 0.23 -0.83 -12.18
CA SER A 286 -0.13 -2.18 -11.75
C SER A 286 0.84 -3.22 -12.29
N TYR A 287 1.28 -3.07 -13.52
CA TYR A 287 2.16 -3.99 -14.21
C TYR A 287 3.63 -3.87 -13.78
N GLN A 288 4.15 -2.64 -13.61
CA GLN A 288 5.60 -2.39 -13.41
C GLN A 288 5.97 -1.90 -11.99
N HIS A 289 5.10 -1.15 -11.29
CA HIS A 289 5.54 -0.35 -10.14
C HIS A 289 4.87 -0.70 -8.82
N THR A 290 4.02 -1.72 -8.78
CA THR A 290 3.28 -2.07 -7.56
C THR A 290 4.18 -2.79 -6.55
N SER A 291 4.13 -2.35 -5.29
CA SER A 291 4.63 -3.07 -4.11
C SER A 291 3.44 -3.32 -3.17
N PRO A 292 2.69 -4.42 -3.36
CA PRO A 292 1.41 -4.62 -2.69
C PRO A 292 1.61 -5.00 -1.21
N LEU A 293 0.91 -4.33 -0.29
CA LEU A 293 0.99 -4.61 1.15
C LEU A 293 0.64 -6.07 1.46
N LYS A 294 -0.39 -6.60 0.81
CA LYS A 294 -0.84 -7.99 0.99
C LYS A 294 0.25 -9.04 0.75
N TYR A 295 1.23 -8.75 -0.13
CA TYR A 295 2.36 -9.65 -0.34
C TYR A 295 3.16 -9.85 0.94
N PHE A 296 3.53 -8.75 1.60
CA PHE A 296 4.30 -8.78 2.83
C PHE A 296 3.52 -9.45 3.97
N GLU A 297 2.20 -9.28 3.97
CA GLU A 297 1.29 -9.93 4.92
C GLU A 297 1.23 -11.44 4.69
N TYR A 298 1.10 -11.88 3.44
CA TYR A 298 1.10 -13.29 3.09
C TYR A 298 2.41 -13.98 3.47
N ILE A 299 3.53 -13.36 3.10
CA ILE A 299 4.86 -13.89 3.43
C ILE A 299 5.05 -13.97 4.94
N TYR A 300 4.68 -12.91 5.69
CA TYR A 300 4.82 -12.90 7.14
C TYR A 300 3.88 -13.89 7.84
N ALA A 301 2.68 -14.08 7.30
CA ALA A 301 1.75 -15.13 7.75
C ALA A 301 2.19 -16.56 7.35
N LYS A 302 3.35 -16.71 6.73
CA LYS A 302 3.89 -18.00 6.23
C LYS A 302 2.92 -18.69 5.27
N LEU A 303 2.32 -17.94 4.33
CA LEU A 303 1.56 -18.50 3.23
C LEU A 303 2.49 -18.79 2.06
N SER A 304 2.18 -19.85 1.32
CA SER A 304 2.67 -20.00 -0.06
C SER A 304 2.08 -18.87 -0.92
N VAL A 305 2.88 -18.22 -1.77
CA VAL A 305 2.39 -17.11 -2.58
C VAL A 305 2.34 -17.49 -4.06
N ILE A 306 1.17 -17.31 -4.66
CA ILE A 306 0.99 -17.41 -6.11
C ILE A 306 0.65 -16.04 -6.69
N ALA A 307 1.20 -15.74 -7.87
CA ALA A 307 1.05 -14.43 -8.50
C ALA A 307 0.94 -14.51 -10.01
N ILE A 308 0.21 -13.55 -10.61
CA ILE A 308 0.34 -13.31 -12.04
C ILE A 308 1.78 -12.88 -12.33
N ASP A 309 2.35 -13.37 -13.43
CA ASP A 309 3.73 -13.08 -13.84
C ASP A 309 3.88 -11.65 -14.37
N PHE A 310 4.03 -10.70 -13.45
CA PHE A 310 4.25 -9.29 -13.77
C PHE A 310 5.63 -8.83 -13.30
N PRO A 311 6.29 -7.90 -14.01
CA PRO A 311 7.56 -7.30 -13.59
C PRO A 311 7.52 -6.77 -12.14
N SER A 312 6.41 -6.12 -11.77
CA SER A 312 6.23 -5.62 -10.40
C SER A 312 6.24 -6.71 -9.32
N HIS A 313 5.78 -7.93 -9.63
CA HIS A 313 5.84 -9.05 -8.69
C HIS A 313 7.24 -9.68 -8.68
N ARG A 314 7.93 -9.71 -9.82
CA ARG A 314 9.31 -10.20 -9.91
C ARG A 314 10.33 -9.29 -9.24
N SER A 315 10.03 -8.00 -9.07
CA SER A 315 10.89 -7.05 -8.38
C SER A 315 10.72 -7.04 -6.85
N LEU A 316 9.77 -7.80 -6.30
CA LEU A 316 9.54 -7.88 -4.86
C LEU A 316 10.71 -8.55 -4.13
N PRO A 317 11.03 -8.14 -2.90
CA PRO A 317 11.99 -8.87 -2.07
C PRO A 317 11.47 -10.29 -1.82
N LEU A 318 12.37 -11.28 -1.77
CA LEU A 318 12.01 -12.70 -1.62
C LEU A 318 11.11 -13.24 -2.76
N ASN A 319 11.22 -12.69 -3.95
CA ASN A 319 10.42 -13.10 -5.12
C ASN A 319 10.63 -14.56 -5.52
N GLN A 320 11.74 -15.18 -5.10
CA GLN A 320 11.97 -16.62 -5.25
C GLN A 320 10.97 -17.49 -4.46
N LYS A 321 10.23 -16.88 -3.51
CA LYS A 321 9.14 -17.54 -2.77
C LYS A 321 7.76 -17.36 -3.44
N ILE A 322 7.73 -16.78 -4.63
CA ILE A 322 6.50 -16.60 -5.42
C ILE A 322 6.49 -17.60 -6.56
N SER A 323 5.39 -18.34 -6.69
CA SER A 323 5.14 -19.17 -7.86
C SER A 323 4.22 -18.44 -8.83
N TYR A 324 4.60 -18.40 -10.11
CA TYR A 324 3.93 -17.56 -11.10
C TYR A 324 3.01 -18.37 -11.99
N PHE A 325 1.85 -17.79 -12.32
CA PHE A 325 0.90 -18.29 -13.31
C PHE A 325 0.45 -17.17 -14.26
N ASP A 326 -0.16 -17.53 -15.38
CA ASP A 326 -0.78 -16.59 -16.31
C ASP A 326 -2.29 -16.78 -16.34
N LEU A 327 -3.04 -15.72 -16.62
CA LEU A 327 -4.49 -15.80 -16.77
C LEU A 327 -4.90 -16.45 -18.11
N ASP A 328 -3.99 -16.43 -19.08
CA ASP A 328 -4.11 -17.19 -20.33
C ASP A 328 -3.68 -18.65 -20.16
N LYS A 329 -3.45 -19.36 -21.26
CA LYS A 329 -3.15 -20.80 -21.25
C LYS A 329 -1.65 -21.13 -21.06
N ASN A 330 -0.76 -20.14 -20.97
CA ASN A 330 0.69 -20.41 -21.04
C ASN A 330 1.23 -21.06 -19.76
N ARG A 331 0.78 -20.62 -18.58
CA ARG A 331 1.19 -21.18 -17.29
C ARG A 331 0.01 -21.59 -16.46
N SER A 332 0.00 -22.87 -16.05
CA SER A 332 -1.04 -23.46 -15.25
C SER A 332 -1.04 -22.90 -13.81
N LEU A 333 -2.23 -22.65 -13.29
CA LEU A 333 -2.46 -22.30 -11.90
C LEU A 333 -2.12 -23.48 -10.98
N ASN A 334 -2.46 -24.69 -11.41
CA ASN A 334 -2.18 -25.94 -10.67
C ASN A 334 -0.66 -26.16 -10.52
N VAL A 335 0.11 -25.92 -11.58
CA VAL A 335 1.58 -26.00 -11.53
C VAL A 335 2.14 -24.97 -10.54
N ALA A 336 1.66 -23.73 -10.58
CA ALA A 336 2.10 -22.68 -9.65
C ALA A 336 1.77 -23.04 -8.19
N ILE A 337 0.57 -23.57 -7.92
CA ILE A 337 0.18 -24.03 -6.58
C ILE A 337 1.13 -25.14 -6.10
N ASN A 338 1.39 -26.15 -6.93
CA ASN A 338 2.27 -27.25 -6.53
C ASN A 338 3.73 -26.79 -6.33
N GLN A 339 4.24 -25.88 -7.16
CA GLN A 339 5.55 -25.28 -6.94
C GLN A 339 5.62 -24.48 -5.64
N SER A 340 4.56 -23.74 -5.30
CA SER A 340 4.52 -22.91 -4.11
C SER A 340 4.58 -23.71 -2.79
N LYS A 341 4.11 -24.96 -2.80
CA LYS A 341 4.19 -25.89 -1.65
C LYS A 341 5.63 -26.33 -1.33
N ASN A 342 6.53 -26.26 -2.29
CA ASN A 342 7.91 -26.74 -2.18
C ASN A 342 8.90 -25.63 -1.79
N HIS A 343 8.44 -24.42 -1.53
CA HIS A 343 9.32 -23.36 -1.06
C HIS A 343 9.71 -23.60 0.41
N ASP A 344 11.00 -23.46 0.69
CA ASP A 344 11.50 -23.52 2.08
C ASP A 344 10.85 -22.47 2.97
N GLU A 345 10.74 -22.76 4.26
CA GLU A 345 10.32 -21.77 5.24
C GLU A 345 11.28 -20.58 5.28
N LEU A 346 10.73 -19.40 5.60
CA LEU A 346 11.53 -18.20 5.78
C LEU A 346 12.25 -18.20 7.10
N SER A 347 13.51 -17.81 7.08
CA SER A 347 14.29 -17.56 8.29
C SER A 347 13.77 -16.34 9.06
N ALA A 348 14.04 -16.29 10.35
CA ALA A 348 13.73 -15.11 11.16
C ALA A 348 14.39 -13.81 10.65
N ALA A 349 15.54 -13.92 9.99
CA ALA A 349 16.23 -12.79 9.38
C ALA A 349 15.48 -12.25 8.16
N GLU A 350 14.99 -13.11 7.26
CA GLU A 350 14.19 -12.74 6.09
C GLU A 350 12.86 -12.11 6.51
N LEU A 351 12.17 -12.67 7.53
CA LEU A 351 10.94 -12.09 8.07
C LEU A 351 11.18 -10.70 8.69
N ARG A 352 12.31 -10.50 9.37
CA ARG A 352 12.69 -9.20 9.92
C ARG A 352 12.95 -8.18 8.81
N ASP A 353 13.62 -8.59 7.73
CA ASP A 353 13.98 -7.69 6.62
C ASP A 353 12.76 -7.10 5.89
N ILE A 354 11.65 -7.83 5.83
CA ILE A 354 10.41 -7.36 5.23
C ILE A 354 9.50 -6.60 6.22
N SER A 355 9.91 -6.40 7.46
CA SER A 355 9.11 -5.68 8.47
C SER A 355 9.13 -4.16 8.23
N LEU A 356 8.05 -3.49 8.61
CA LEU A 356 8.01 -2.02 8.66
C LEU A 356 9.04 -1.45 9.64
N GLU A 357 9.35 -2.16 10.70
CA GLU A 357 10.39 -1.75 11.65
C GLU A 357 11.75 -1.59 10.96
N THR A 358 12.18 -2.62 10.23
CA THR A 358 13.44 -2.58 9.46
C THR A 358 13.38 -1.53 8.36
N ARG A 359 12.24 -1.40 7.68
CA ARG A 359 12.05 -0.38 6.65
C ARG A 359 12.20 1.03 7.21
N ILE A 360 11.55 1.34 8.31
CA ILE A 360 11.65 2.67 8.95
C ILE A 360 13.06 2.92 9.45
N LYS A 361 13.74 1.92 10.02
CA LYS A 361 15.15 2.05 10.38
C LYS A 361 16.00 2.43 9.15
N LYS A 362 15.88 1.74 8.04
CA LYS A 362 16.61 2.05 6.79
C LYS A 362 16.29 3.47 6.28
N ILE A 363 15.06 3.97 6.44
CA ILE A 363 14.68 5.35 6.10
C ILE A 363 15.42 6.35 7.00
N LEU A 364 15.45 6.08 8.29
CA LEU A 364 16.13 6.95 9.25
C LEU A 364 17.64 6.95 9.01
N ASP A 365 18.27 5.80 8.89
CA ASP A 365 19.71 5.67 8.63
C ASP A 365 20.12 6.37 7.32
N PHE A 366 19.23 6.43 6.31
CA PHE A 366 19.47 7.11 5.04
C PHE A 366 19.32 8.63 5.13
N ALA A 367 18.36 9.11 5.92
CA ALA A 367 18.02 10.54 5.94
C ALA A 367 18.64 11.29 7.12
N PHE A 368 19.23 10.61 8.13
CA PHE A 368 19.76 11.22 9.35
C PHE A 368 21.24 10.96 9.53
#